data_cef1dd9e50a714ae08629aa1ae9637a8
#
_entry.id   cef1dd9e50a714ae08629aa1ae9637a8
#
_cell.length_a   1.000
_cell.length_b   1.000
_cell.length_c   1.000
_cell.angle_alpha   90.00
_cell.angle_beta   90.00
_cell.angle_gamma   90.00
#
_symmetry.space_group_name_H-M   'P 1'
#
loop_
_entity.id
_entity.type
_entity.pdbx_description
1 polymer ?
#
loop_
_entity_poly.entity_id
_entity_poly.type
_entity_poly.pdbx_seq_one_letter_code
_entity_poly.pdbx_strand_id
1 'polypeptide(L)'
;MKFEITPEEAQPLAVAIIKHYKQLKMKVRIEEAAIDDAPYRTTIVAEKAGRQILVEVQSVLGYGRSQKDLATWLAARRSYAEFYIGTGAEAVLTVGALHEMVTDGVGLLIIDNGAVSEYQRARNPALVVTPDPTLKLGALKAQVGAAVKKFNHDDRRDGLRDMCLIVEGLTTFVGVTACKRGRLKIPEAEFRKKDWSSQINELARPEAYNSPYKPIVRPALKDDLHSFRGARNLVDHPATSRSQSKLTQMQFAERMMQGPRLVAELLSLKRNIR
;
A
#
# COMPACT_ATOMS: atom_id res chain seq x y z
N MET A 1 2.88 15.42 33.13
CA MET A 1 2.43 14.25 32.33
C MET A 1 2.53 13.08 33.26
N LYS A 2 1.47 12.33 33.44
CA LYS A 2 1.44 11.20 34.40
C LYS A 2 1.27 9.92 33.60
N PHE A 3 2.14 8.95 33.80
CA PHE A 3 2.06 7.59 33.29
C PHE A 3 1.55 6.68 34.40
N GLU A 4 0.68 5.74 34.06
CA GLU A 4 0.07 4.81 35.04
C GLU A 4 0.61 3.38 34.85
N ILE A 5 0.97 3.02 33.61
CA ILE A 5 1.36 1.66 33.23
C ILE A 5 2.83 1.62 32.79
N THR A 6 3.34 2.72 32.19
CA THR A 6 4.70 2.76 31.64
C THR A 6 5.75 2.75 32.77
N PRO A 7 6.71 1.80 32.78
CA PRO A 7 7.77 1.73 33.77
C PRO A 7 8.58 3.04 33.87
N GLU A 8 9.04 3.39 35.05
CA GLU A 8 9.74 4.66 35.30
C GLU A 8 10.96 4.83 34.39
N GLU A 9 11.71 3.77 34.14
CA GLU A 9 12.90 3.79 33.28
C GLU A 9 12.56 4.10 31.81
N ALA A 10 11.34 3.77 31.36
CA ALA A 10 10.89 4.00 30.00
C ALA A 10 10.23 5.39 29.82
N GLN A 11 9.84 6.06 30.91
CA GLN A 11 9.13 7.36 30.82
C GLN A 11 9.93 8.46 30.12
N PRO A 12 11.25 8.63 30.32
CA PRO A 12 12.04 9.61 29.57
C PRO A 12 11.99 9.39 28.06
N LEU A 13 12.03 8.13 27.63
CA LEU A 13 11.92 7.74 26.21
C LEU A 13 10.51 8.06 25.66
N ALA A 14 9.47 7.77 26.45
CA ALA A 14 8.10 8.09 26.10
C ALA A 14 7.89 9.60 25.93
N VAL A 15 8.46 10.41 26.81
CA VAL A 15 8.41 11.89 26.72
C VAL A 15 9.07 12.37 25.44
N ALA A 16 10.22 11.81 25.03
CA ALA A 16 10.91 12.17 23.79
C ALA A 16 10.02 11.85 22.55
N ILE A 17 9.41 10.67 22.52
CA ILE A 17 8.50 10.26 21.42
C ILE A 17 7.26 11.15 21.37
N ILE A 18 6.66 11.47 22.51
CA ILE A 18 5.51 12.40 22.58
C ILE A 18 5.88 13.76 22.01
N LYS A 19 7.04 14.30 22.39
CA LYS A 19 7.54 15.58 21.87
C LYS A 19 7.73 15.52 20.35
N HIS A 20 8.34 14.44 19.85
CA HIS A 20 8.54 14.20 18.42
C HIS A 20 7.22 14.23 17.64
N TYR A 21 6.21 13.45 18.04
CA TYR A 21 4.92 13.44 17.32
C TYR A 21 4.12 14.73 17.47
N LYS A 22 4.23 15.43 18.60
CA LYS A 22 3.64 16.78 18.73
C LYS A 22 4.28 17.79 17.78
N GLN A 23 5.60 17.75 17.56
CA GLN A 23 6.29 18.58 16.57
C GLN A 23 5.79 18.30 15.15
N LEU A 24 5.42 17.05 14.84
CA LEU A 24 4.78 16.64 13.58
C LEU A 24 3.30 17.04 13.51
N LYS A 25 2.80 17.78 14.51
CA LYS A 25 1.39 18.20 14.62
C LYS A 25 0.41 17.03 14.64
N MET A 26 0.78 15.94 15.32
CA MET A 26 -0.10 14.82 15.59
C MET A 26 -0.82 15.01 16.94
N LYS A 27 -2.07 14.53 17.02
CA LYS A 27 -2.78 14.39 18.30
C LYS A 27 -2.17 13.18 19.02
N VAL A 28 -1.71 13.38 20.25
CA VAL A 28 -1.05 12.32 21.03
C VAL A 28 -1.89 12.01 22.27
N ARG A 29 -2.20 10.73 22.47
CA ARG A 29 -2.84 10.16 23.66
C ARG A 29 -1.84 9.21 24.33
N ILE A 30 -1.94 9.06 25.64
CA ILE A 30 -1.00 8.31 26.46
C ILE A 30 -1.76 7.19 27.16
N GLU A 31 -1.26 5.96 27.06
CA GLU A 31 -1.80 4.77 27.71
C GLU A 31 -3.30 4.54 27.47
N GLU A 32 -3.79 5.01 26.33
CA GLU A 32 -5.15 4.80 25.89
C GLU A 32 -5.24 3.64 24.91
N ALA A 33 -6.39 2.97 24.87
CA ALA A 33 -6.69 2.03 23.82
C ALA A 33 -6.75 2.77 22.48
N ALA A 34 -6.02 2.29 21.49
CA ALA A 34 -6.00 2.88 20.15
C ALA A 34 -7.35 2.66 19.44
N ILE A 35 -7.92 1.50 19.66
CA ILE A 35 -9.15 1.00 19.06
C ILE A 35 -9.90 0.23 20.17
N ASP A 36 -11.21 0.36 20.22
CA ASP A 36 -12.03 -0.44 21.13
C ASP A 36 -11.76 -1.93 20.90
N ASP A 37 -11.67 -2.69 21.98
CA ASP A 37 -11.35 -4.11 22.02
C ASP A 37 -9.90 -4.49 21.67
N ALA A 38 -8.95 -3.55 21.62
CA ALA A 38 -7.54 -3.90 21.47
C ALA A 38 -7.05 -4.78 22.65
N PRO A 39 -6.20 -5.80 22.38
CA PRO A 39 -5.78 -6.77 23.41
C PRO A 39 -4.99 -6.14 24.54
N TYR A 40 -4.34 -5.00 24.30
CA TYR A 40 -3.73 -4.18 25.37
C TYR A 40 -3.54 -2.71 24.94
N ARG A 41 -3.24 -1.85 25.91
CA ARG A 41 -2.98 -0.42 25.70
C ARG A 41 -1.51 -0.19 25.45
N THR A 42 -1.18 0.51 24.36
CA THR A 42 0.16 0.95 24.07
C THR A 42 0.51 2.21 24.86
N THR A 43 1.79 2.45 25.09
CA THR A 43 2.27 3.65 25.80
C THR A 43 1.80 4.94 25.13
N ILE A 44 1.82 4.99 23.79
CA ILE A 44 1.49 6.19 23.02
C ILE A 44 0.62 5.81 21.82
N VAL A 45 -0.40 6.64 21.60
CA VAL A 45 -1.21 6.66 20.38
C VAL A 45 -1.08 8.04 19.74
N ALA A 46 -0.55 8.12 18.52
CA ALA A 46 -0.42 9.36 17.77
C ALA A 46 -1.27 9.32 16.49
N GLU A 47 -2.06 10.37 16.24
CA GLU A 47 -3.04 10.43 15.15
C GLU A 47 -2.95 11.73 14.37
N LYS A 48 -3.02 11.61 13.03
CA LYS A 48 -3.13 12.77 12.13
C LYS A 48 -3.71 12.36 10.78
N ALA A 49 -4.76 13.01 10.36
CA ALA A 49 -5.36 12.85 9.03
C ALA A 49 -5.64 11.38 8.64
N GLY A 50 -6.12 10.57 9.59
CA GLY A 50 -6.44 9.16 9.38
C GLY A 50 -5.24 8.21 9.49
N ARG A 51 -4.02 8.71 9.69
CA ARG A 51 -2.86 7.91 10.08
C ARG A 51 -2.86 7.73 11.58
N GLN A 52 -2.74 6.51 12.04
CA GLN A 52 -2.63 6.15 13.44
C GLN A 52 -1.32 5.41 13.69
N ILE A 53 -0.57 5.84 14.69
CA ILE A 53 0.69 5.26 15.10
C ILE A 53 0.56 4.84 16.56
N LEU A 54 0.82 3.57 16.82
CA LEU A 54 0.88 2.98 18.14
C LEU A 54 2.33 2.77 18.52
N VAL A 55 2.73 3.20 19.70
CA VAL A 55 4.10 2.98 20.18
C VAL A 55 4.07 2.37 21.56
N GLU A 56 4.71 1.21 21.68
CA GLU A 56 5.05 0.63 22.96
C GLU A 56 6.46 1.06 23.32
N VAL A 57 6.64 1.68 24.48
CA VAL A 57 7.95 2.20 24.88
C VAL A 57 8.56 1.29 25.96
N GLN A 58 9.80 0.87 25.73
CA GLN A 58 10.53 -0.07 26.58
C GLN A 58 11.94 0.43 26.88
N SER A 59 12.40 0.27 28.12
CA SER A 59 13.79 0.55 28.50
C SER A 59 14.75 -0.52 27.96
N VAL A 60 14.29 -1.76 27.86
CA VAL A 60 15.01 -2.89 27.25
C VAL A 60 14.18 -3.41 26.09
N LEU A 61 14.79 -3.59 24.94
CA LEU A 61 14.07 -4.09 23.76
C LEU A 61 13.62 -5.54 24.00
N GLY A 62 12.30 -5.74 23.98
CA GLY A 62 11.66 -7.04 24.02
C GLY A 62 10.54 -7.12 22.99
N TYR A 63 10.42 -8.26 22.33
CA TYR A 63 9.28 -8.55 21.46
C TYR A 63 8.58 -9.80 21.97
N GLY A 64 7.75 -9.60 22.99
CA GLY A 64 7.05 -10.66 23.72
C GLY A 64 5.64 -10.93 23.18
N ARG A 65 4.93 -11.78 23.95
CA ARG A 65 3.60 -12.26 23.58
C ARG A 65 2.59 -11.11 23.37
N SER A 66 2.55 -10.14 24.26
CA SER A 66 1.57 -9.04 24.19
C SER A 66 1.74 -8.21 22.90
N GLN A 67 2.98 -7.93 22.49
CA GLN A 67 3.27 -7.20 21.26
C GLN A 67 2.90 -8.03 20.03
N LYS A 68 3.18 -9.34 20.04
CA LYS A 68 2.79 -10.28 18.98
C LYS A 68 1.27 -10.39 18.86
N ASP A 69 0.57 -10.47 19.98
CA ASP A 69 -0.89 -10.52 20.03
C ASP A 69 -1.50 -9.24 19.44
N LEU A 70 -0.94 -8.06 19.76
CA LEU A 70 -1.38 -6.79 19.16
C LEU A 70 -1.10 -6.73 17.67
N ALA A 71 0.09 -7.12 17.22
CA ALA A 71 0.45 -7.13 15.80
C ALA A 71 -0.49 -8.07 15.01
N THR A 72 -0.73 -9.27 15.52
CA THR A 72 -1.67 -10.25 14.95
C THR A 72 -3.09 -9.72 14.91
N TRP A 73 -3.55 -9.10 15.99
CA TRP A 73 -4.88 -8.50 16.08
C TRP A 73 -5.07 -7.35 15.07
N LEU A 74 -4.07 -6.47 14.93
CA LEU A 74 -4.08 -5.39 13.94
C LEU A 74 -4.14 -5.94 12.52
N ALA A 75 -3.38 -7.00 12.23
CA ALA A 75 -3.38 -7.67 10.93
C ALA A 75 -4.74 -8.32 10.63
N ALA A 76 -5.31 -9.05 11.60
CA ALA A 76 -6.60 -9.74 11.45
C ALA A 76 -7.76 -8.76 11.20
N ARG A 77 -7.77 -7.61 11.86
CA ARG A 77 -8.78 -6.56 11.66
C ARG A 77 -8.50 -5.65 10.46
N ARG A 78 -7.44 -5.92 9.70
CA ARG A 78 -7.00 -5.06 8.60
C ARG A 78 -6.87 -3.59 9.00
N SER A 79 -6.47 -3.35 10.25
CA SER A 79 -6.24 -2.01 10.76
C SER A 79 -5.06 -1.36 10.03
N TYR A 80 -5.15 -0.07 9.70
CA TYR A 80 -4.05 0.70 9.11
C TYR A 80 -3.17 1.39 10.15
N ALA A 81 -3.32 1.04 11.42
CA ALA A 81 -2.42 1.53 12.47
C ALA A 81 -1.01 0.97 12.23
N GLU A 82 -0.02 1.85 12.34
CA GLU A 82 1.38 1.48 12.32
C GLU A 82 1.80 1.20 13.77
N PHE A 83 2.37 0.03 14.04
CA PHE A 83 2.80 -0.35 15.38
C PHE A 83 4.31 -0.32 15.48
N TYR A 84 4.84 0.40 16.47
CA TYR A 84 6.26 0.54 16.74
C TYR A 84 6.58 0.12 18.17
N ILE A 85 7.78 -0.40 18.36
CA ILE A 85 8.44 -0.42 19.65
C ILE A 85 9.44 0.74 19.68
N GLY A 86 9.44 1.53 20.77
CA GLY A 86 10.36 2.62 21.00
C GLY A 86 11.31 2.28 22.14
N THR A 87 12.63 2.42 21.91
CA THR A 87 13.64 2.10 22.91
C THR A 87 14.86 3.01 22.84
N GLY A 88 15.70 3.03 23.86
CA GLY A 88 16.95 3.79 23.86
C GLY A 88 18.01 3.20 22.92
N ALA A 89 18.96 4.04 22.50
CA ALA A 89 20.07 3.63 21.63
C ALA A 89 20.96 2.54 22.24
N GLU A 90 20.99 2.46 23.57
CA GLU A 90 21.78 1.47 24.32
C GLU A 90 21.08 0.11 24.44
N ALA A 91 19.84 -0.02 23.97
CA ALA A 91 19.11 -1.28 24.04
C ALA A 91 19.80 -2.35 23.19
N VAL A 92 20.02 -3.52 23.80
CA VAL A 92 20.62 -4.66 23.11
C VAL A 92 19.59 -5.24 22.15
N LEU A 93 19.82 -5.05 20.84
CA LEU A 93 19.04 -5.66 19.78
C LEU A 93 19.44 -7.13 19.62
N THR A 94 18.56 -8.05 19.97
CA THR A 94 18.76 -9.45 19.57
C THR A 94 18.30 -9.61 18.12
N VAL A 95 19.13 -10.26 17.30
CA VAL A 95 18.82 -10.52 15.88
C VAL A 95 17.49 -11.26 15.74
N GLY A 96 17.17 -12.17 16.64
CA GLY A 96 15.91 -12.92 16.65
C GLY A 96 14.68 -12.01 16.82
N ALA A 97 14.69 -11.13 17.81
CA ALA A 97 13.59 -10.21 18.08
C ALA A 97 13.35 -9.26 16.89
N LEU A 98 14.43 -8.73 16.31
CA LEU A 98 14.30 -7.85 15.13
C LEU A 98 13.70 -8.57 13.92
N HIS A 99 14.12 -9.81 13.66
CA HIS A 99 13.57 -10.62 12.57
C HIS A 99 12.08 -10.89 12.75
N GLU A 100 11.64 -11.24 13.96
CA GLU A 100 10.23 -11.45 14.27
C GLU A 100 9.41 -10.15 14.12
N MET A 101 9.90 -9.03 14.65
CA MET A 101 9.26 -7.72 14.49
C MET A 101 9.07 -7.36 13.02
N VAL A 102 10.09 -7.55 12.18
CA VAL A 102 10.01 -7.29 10.73
C VAL A 102 8.96 -8.19 10.07
N THR A 103 8.93 -9.47 10.45
CA THR A 103 7.95 -10.45 9.92
C THR A 103 6.52 -10.06 10.27
N ASP A 104 6.29 -9.59 11.50
CA ASP A 104 4.99 -9.17 11.99
C ASP A 104 4.63 -7.72 11.59
N GLY A 105 5.53 -7.04 10.85
CA GLY A 105 5.33 -5.67 10.37
C GLY A 105 5.46 -4.61 11.44
N VAL A 106 6.09 -4.92 12.59
CA VAL A 106 6.33 -3.99 13.68
C VAL A 106 7.58 -3.16 13.41
N GLY A 107 7.47 -1.84 13.59
CA GLY A 107 8.58 -0.91 13.42
C GLY A 107 9.40 -0.74 14.70
N LEU A 108 10.56 -0.11 14.56
CA LEU A 108 11.46 0.22 15.66
C LEU A 108 11.85 1.70 15.63
N LEU A 109 11.61 2.39 16.72
CA LEU A 109 12.09 3.74 16.97
C LEU A 109 13.25 3.69 17.96
N ILE A 110 14.33 4.34 17.61
CA ILE A 110 15.50 4.50 18.51
C ILE A 110 15.53 5.94 19.03
N ILE A 111 15.65 6.05 20.34
CA ILE A 111 15.77 7.32 21.04
C ILE A 111 17.23 7.48 21.49
N ASP A 112 17.90 8.49 20.96
CA ASP A 112 19.25 8.87 21.33
C ASP A 112 19.29 10.34 21.72
N ASN A 113 19.73 10.62 22.94
CA ASN A 113 19.83 12.00 23.49
C ASN A 113 18.55 12.84 23.27
N GLY A 114 17.37 12.19 23.36
CA GLY A 114 16.06 12.82 23.16
C GLY A 114 15.66 13.02 21.71
N ALA A 115 16.52 12.66 20.75
CA ALA A 115 16.17 12.60 19.33
C ALA A 115 15.54 11.24 19.01
N VAL A 116 14.45 11.25 18.24
CA VAL A 116 13.75 10.02 17.80
C VAL A 116 14.07 9.77 16.33
N SER A 117 14.58 8.59 16.03
CA SER A 117 14.86 8.12 14.67
C SER A 117 14.10 6.82 14.38
N GLU A 118 13.63 6.68 13.16
CA GLU A 118 13.01 5.45 12.67
C GLU A 118 14.11 4.49 12.17
N TYR A 119 14.46 3.50 12.99
CA TYR A 119 15.45 2.48 12.63
C TYR A 119 14.86 1.44 11.69
N GLN A 120 13.63 1.00 11.99
CA GLN A 120 12.86 0.06 11.18
C GLN A 120 11.45 0.62 11.02
N ARG A 121 11.00 0.75 9.78
CA ARG A 121 9.64 1.23 9.49
C ARG A 121 8.60 0.17 9.82
N ALA A 122 7.54 0.56 10.53
CA ALA A 122 6.38 -0.30 10.73
C ALA A 122 5.69 -0.58 9.40
N ARG A 123 5.27 -1.82 9.23
CA ARG A 123 4.54 -2.29 8.04
C ARG A 123 3.38 -3.11 8.51
N ASN A 124 2.17 -2.57 8.41
CA ASN A 124 1.01 -3.41 8.74
C ASN A 124 0.96 -4.60 7.78
N PRO A 125 1.06 -5.86 8.25
CA PRO A 125 1.04 -7.04 7.40
C PRO A 125 -0.24 -7.14 6.54
N ALA A 126 -1.38 -6.63 7.04
CA ALA A 126 -2.62 -6.56 6.28
C ALA A 126 -2.53 -5.65 5.05
N LEU A 127 -1.54 -4.76 5.01
CA LEU A 127 -1.29 -3.86 3.89
C LEU A 127 -0.12 -4.30 3.01
N VAL A 128 0.54 -5.41 3.35
CA VAL A 128 1.57 -6.02 2.50
C VAL A 128 0.89 -6.75 1.35
N VAL A 129 1.25 -6.37 0.14
CA VAL A 129 0.74 -7.00 -1.08
C VAL A 129 1.65 -8.13 -1.50
N THR A 130 1.10 -9.34 -1.58
CA THR A 130 1.80 -10.49 -2.14
C THR A 130 1.04 -10.93 -3.40
N PRO A 131 1.62 -10.75 -4.58
CA PRO A 131 0.99 -11.22 -5.82
C PRO A 131 0.82 -12.73 -5.80
N ASP A 132 -0.30 -13.21 -6.32
CA ASP A 132 -0.52 -14.64 -6.51
C ASP A 132 0.63 -15.21 -7.40
N PRO A 133 1.40 -16.19 -6.90
CA PRO A 133 2.54 -16.76 -7.62
C PRO A 133 2.13 -17.52 -8.90
N THR A 134 0.86 -17.88 -9.02
CA THR A 134 0.33 -18.57 -10.20
C THR A 134 0.07 -17.66 -11.39
N LEU A 135 0.10 -16.33 -11.21
CA LEU A 135 -0.13 -15.36 -12.27
C LEU A 135 0.94 -15.43 -13.36
N LYS A 136 0.49 -15.57 -14.61
CA LYS A 136 1.38 -15.67 -15.80
C LYS A 136 1.77 -14.25 -16.28
N LEU A 137 2.74 -13.64 -15.64
CA LEU A 137 3.18 -12.28 -15.91
C LEU A 137 4.22 -12.16 -17.05
N GLY A 138 4.78 -13.28 -17.51
CA GLY A 138 5.75 -13.31 -18.62
C GLY A 138 6.95 -12.38 -18.40
N ALA A 139 7.32 -11.63 -19.43
CA ALA A 139 8.44 -10.67 -19.37
C ALA A 139 8.22 -9.50 -18.39
N LEU A 140 6.97 -9.26 -17.96
CA LEU A 140 6.64 -8.19 -17.01
C LEU A 140 6.80 -8.61 -15.54
N LYS A 141 7.15 -9.87 -15.26
CA LYS A 141 7.29 -10.38 -13.89
C LYS A 141 8.26 -9.53 -13.05
N ALA A 142 9.38 -9.15 -13.62
CA ALA A 142 10.38 -8.30 -12.93
C ALA A 142 9.83 -6.89 -12.65
N GLN A 143 9.16 -6.26 -13.60
CA GLN A 143 8.60 -4.91 -13.45
C GLN A 143 7.46 -4.90 -12.42
N VAL A 144 6.55 -5.85 -12.50
CA VAL A 144 5.47 -6.04 -11.51
C VAL A 144 6.05 -6.29 -10.11
N GLY A 145 7.07 -7.16 -10.02
CA GLY A 145 7.78 -7.41 -8.77
C GLY A 145 8.44 -6.15 -8.18
N ALA A 146 9.07 -5.34 -9.02
CA ALA A 146 9.67 -4.07 -8.59
C ALA A 146 8.62 -3.07 -8.06
N ALA A 147 7.50 -2.91 -8.76
CA ALA A 147 6.39 -2.05 -8.33
C ALA A 147 5.81 -2.52 -6.99
N VAL A 148 5.59 -3.83 -6.83
CA VAL A 148 5.11 -4.41 -5.56
C VAL A 148 6.15 -4.23 -4.45
N LYS A 149 7.43 -4.48 -4.72
CA LYS A 149 8.50 -4.25 -3.75
C LYS A 149 8.52 -2.79 -3.30
N LYS A 150 8.49 -1.85 -4.23
CA LYS A 150 8.45 -0.42 -3.92
C LYS A 150 7.24 -0.05 -3.08
N PHE A 151 6.05 -0.58 -3.42
CA PHE A 151 4.83 -0.40 -2.64
C PHE A 151 4.97 -0.91 -1.20
N ASN A 152 5.53 -2.09 -1.01
CA ASN A 152 5.65 -2.71 0.30
C ASN A 152 6.76 -2.09 1.16
N HIS A 153 7.85 -1.60 0.55
CA HIS A 153 9.08 -1.27 1.26
C HIS A 153 9.40 0.23 1.28
N ASP A 154 9.05 0.97 0.22
CA ASP A 154 9.49 2.36 0.07
C ASP A 154 8.31 3.33 0.13
N ASP A 155 7.65 3.52 -1.00
CA ASP A 155 6.53 4.43 -1.17
C ASP A 155 5.35 3.75 -1.84
N ARG A 156 4.26 3.58 -1.07
CA ARG A 156 3.03 2.96 -1.57
C ARG A 156 2.43 3.69 -2.75
N ARG A 157 2.52 5.01 -2.74
CA ARG A 157 1.99 5.84 -3.80
C ARG A 157 2.77 5.65 -5.09
N ASP A 158 4.09 5.68 -5.00
CA ASP A 158 4.96 5.48 -6.16
C ASP A 158 4.92 4.03 -6.68
N GLY A 159 4.85 3.04 -5.77
CA GLY A 159 4.66 1.65 -6.19
C GLY A 159 3.35 1.42 -6.94
N LEU A 160 2.24 2.04 -6.48
CA LEU A 160 0.96 1.97 -7.18
C LEU A 160 0.99 2.74 -8.50
N ARG A 161 1.67 3.89 -8.57
CA ARG A 161 1.89 4.64 -9.82
C ARG A 161 2.59 3.78 -10.86
N ASP A 162 3.70 3.13 -10.46
CA ASP A 162 4.47 2.25 -11.36
C ASP A 162 3.58 1.10 -11.87
N MET A 163 2.76 0.50 -11.01
CA MET A 163 1.81 -0.53 -11.42
C MET A 163 0.76 0.01 -12.40
N CYS A 164 0.23 1.21 -12.17
CA CYS A 164 -0.71 1.84 -13.10
C CYS A 164 -0.10 2.07 -14.48
N LEU A 165 1.16 2.50 -14.54
CA LEU A 165 1.87 2.68 -15.82
C LEU A 165 2.05 1.35 -16.58
N ILE A 166 2.30 0.25 -15.87
CA ILE A 166 2.38 -1.09 -16.48
C ILE A 166 1.04 -1.49 -17.09
N VAL A 167 -0.06 -1.33 -16.35
CA VAL A 167 -1.41 -1.69 -16.81
C VAL A 167 -1.85 -0.81 -17.98
N GLU A 168 -1.61 0.50 -17.92
CA GLU A 168 -1.90 1.44 -19.02
C GLU A 168 -1.12 1.10 -20.28
N GLY A 169 0.20 0.88 -20.14
CA GLY A 169 1.06 0.48 -21.26
C GLY A 169 0.59 -0.81 -21.93
N LEU A 170 0.16 -1.81 -21.13
CA LEU A 170 -0.43 -3.03 -21.65
C LEU A 170 -1.78 -2.81 -22.33
N THR A 171 -2.64 -1.96 -21.79
CA THR A 171 -3.93 -1.61 -22.41
C THR A 171 -3.70 -1.02 -23.80
N THR A 172 -2.76 -0.05 -23.87
CA THR A 172 -2.34 0.54 -25.16
C THR A 172 -1.79 -0.52 -26.11
N PHE A 173 -0.93 -1.41 -25.61
CA PHE A 173 -0.33 -2.45 -26.45
C PHE A 173 -1.35 -3.46 -27.00
N VAL A 174 -2.34 -3.86 -26.19
CA VAL A 174 -3.45 -4.72 -26.61
C VAL A 174 -4.25 -4.05 -27.73
N GLY A 175 -4.61 -2.78 -27.56
CA GLY A 175 -5.35 -2.02 -28.55
C GLY A 175 -4.60 -1.83 -29.87
N VAL A 176 -3.31 -1.45 -29.79
CA VAL A 176 -2.43 -1.34 -30.96
C VAL A 176 -2.34 -2.67 -31.70
N THR A 177 -2.22 -3.78 -30.99
CA THR A 177 -2.20 -5.11 -31.60
C THR A 177 -3.53 -5.41 -32.30
N ALA A 178 -4.66 -5.03 -31.70
CA ALA A 178 -5.99 -5.19 -32.31
C ALA A 178 -6.16 -4.34 -33.58
N CYS A 179 -5.66 -3.09 -33.57
CA CYS A 179 -5.64 -2.24 -34.77
C CYS A 179 -4.80 -2.86 -35.90
N LYS A 180 -3.58 -3.29 -35.61
CA LYS A 180 -2.68 -3.94 -36.57
C LYS A 180 -3.26 -5.21 -37.18
N ARG A 181 -4.12 -5.93 -36.46
CA ARG A 181 -4.81 -7.12 -36.93
C ARG A 181 -6.17 -6.84 -37.62
N GLY A 182 -6.48 -5.56 -37.86
CA GLY A 182 -7.72 -5.14 -38.51
C GLY A 182 -8.97 -5.45 -37.68
N ARG A 183 -8.84 -5.72 -36.38
CA ARG A 183 -9.99 -6.00 -35.50
C ARG A 183 -10.78 -4.72 -35.18
N LEU A 184 -10.07 -3.63 -34.89
CA LEU A 184 -10.68 -2.32 -34.62
C LEU A 184 -10.87 -1.51 -35.93
N LYS A 185 -11.90 -0.71 -35.96
CA LYS A 185 -12.23 0.18 -37.13
C LYS A 185 -11.30 1.38 -37.25
N ILE A 186 -10.61 1.74 -36.13
CA ILE A 186 -9.71 2.89 -36.11
C ILE A 186 -8.25 2.46 -36.37
N PRO A 187 -7.42 3.31 -36.99
CA PRO A 187 -6.02 3.03 -37.20
C PRO A 187 -5.22 3.13 -35.92
N GLU A 188 -4.05 2.46 -35.87
CA GLU A 188 -3.12 2.45 -34.73
C GLU A 188 -2.81 3.87 -34.23
N ALA A 189 -2.50 4.79 -35.15
CA ALA A 189 -2.10 6.15 -34.83
C ALA A 189 -3.21 6.93 -34.07
N GLU A 190 -4.47 6.68 -34.44
CA GLU A 190 -5.61 7.27 -33.76
C GLU A 190 -5.82 6.64 -32.38
N PHE A 191 -5.70 5.30 -32.26
CA PHE A 191 -5.82 4.62 -30.98
C PHE A 191 -4.77 5.11 -29.98
N ARG A 192 -3.52 5.30 -30.39
CA ARG A 192 -2.44 5.81 -29.54
C ARG A 192 -2.66 7.22 -29.01
N LYS A 193 -3.40 8.05 -29.73
CA LYS A 193 -3.72 9.43 -29.32
C LYS A 193 -4.83 9.50 -28.27
N LYS A 194 -5.61 8.43 -28.11
CA LYS A 194 -6.67 8.37 -27.09
C LYS A 194 -6.06 8.30 -25.68
N ASP A 195 -6.69 8.98 -24.74
CA ASP A 195 -6.38 8.80 -23.32
C ASP A 195 -6.73 7.37 -22.86
N TRP A 196 -6.22 6.98 -21.70
CA TRP A 196 -6.43 5.63 -21.19
C TRP A 196 -7.90 5.26 -21.01
N SER A 197 -8.76 6.20 -20.57
CA SER A 197 -10.20 5.98 -20.46
C SER A 197 -10.83 5.63 -21.81
N SER A 198 -10.51 6.43 -22.82
CA SER A 198 -10.99 6.25 -24.19
C SER A 198 -10.47 4.95 -24.81
N GLN A 199 -9.23 4.57 -24.53
CA GLN A 199 -8.66 3.28 -24.96
C GLN A 199 -9.42 2.09 -24.35
N ILE A 200 -9.72 2.13 -23.05
CA ILE A 200 -10.52 1.08 -22.37
C ILE A 200 -11.91 0.96 -23.02
N ASN A 201 -12.57 2.11 -23.23
CA ASN A 201 -13.89 2.13 -23.85
C ASN A 201 -13.89 1.60 -25.29
N GLU A 202 -12.88 1.95 -26.07
CA GLU A 202 -12.72 1.45 -27.45
C GLU A 202 -12.57 -0.07 -27.48
N LEU A 203 -11.78 -0.65 -26.55
CA LEU A 203 -11.58 -2.11 -26.43
C LEU A 203 -12.81 -2.87 -25.93
N ALA A 204 -13.77 -2.18 -25.31
CA ALA A 204 -14.96 -2.79 -24.73
C ALA A 204 -16.23 -2.58 -25.58
N ARG A 205 -16.22 -1.62 -26.52
CA ARG A 205 -17.41 -1.22 -27.28
C ARG A 205 -17.56 -2.07 -28.53
N PRO A 206 -18.71 -2.79 -28.70
CA PRO A 206 -18.93 -3.65 -29.87
C PRO A 206 -18.82 -2.92 -31.22
N GLU A 207 -19.30 -1.68 -31.28
CA GLU A 207 -19.34 -0.86 -32.50
C GLU A 207 -17.95 -0.45 -33.01
N ALA A 208 -16.94 -0.56 -32.14
CA ALA A 208 -15.55 -0.25 -32.47
C ALA A 208 -14.88 -1.33 -33.34
N TYR A 209 -15.50 -2.51 -33.47
CA TYR A 209 -14.91 -3.67 -34.14
C TYR A 209 -15.39 -3.86 -35.55
N ASN A 210 -14.50 -4.35 -36.43
CA ASN A 210 -14.86 -4.88 -37.74
C ASN A 210 -15.52 -6.26 -37.55
N SER A 211 -16.55 -6.55 -38.42
CA SER A 211 -17.13 -7.90 -38.45
C SER A 211 -16.08 -8.91 -38.93
N PRO A 212 -16.01 -10.13 -38.37
CA PRO A 212 -16.88 -10.73 -37.34
C PRO A 212 -16.36 -10.59 -35.90
N TYR A 213 -15.43 -9.67 -35.62
CA TYR A 213 -14.76 -9.57 -34.35
C TYR A 213 -15.68 -9.07 -33.23
N LYS A 214 -15.41 -9.56 -32.00
CA LYS A 214 -16.13 -9.15 -30.80
C LYS A 214 -15.20 -8.32 -29.88
N PRO A 215 -15.76 -7.55 -28.92
CA PRO A 215 -14.98 -6.82 -27.93
C PRO A 215 -13.95 -7.70 -27.23
N ILE A 216 -12.72 -7.20 -27.14
CA ILE A 216 -11.62 -7.87 -26.48
C ILE A 216 -11.75 -7.75 -24.96
N VAL A 217 -12.17 -6.57 -24.50
CA VAL A 217 -12.37 -6.26 -23.08
C VAL A 217 -13.83 -6.52 -22.72
N ARG A 218 -14.07 -7.49 -21.84
CA ARG A 218 -15.39 -7.81 -21.31
C ARG A 218 -15.85 -6.76 -20.31
N PRO A 219 -17.17 -6.61 -20.04
CA PRO A 219 -17.71 -5.60 -19.12
C PRO A 219 -17.01 -5.60 -17.74
N ALA A 220 -16.86 -6.74 -17.09
CA ALA A 220 -16.21 -6.85 -15.79
C ALA A 220 -14.75 -6.32 -15.81
N LEU A 221 -13.98 -6.69 -16.84
CA LEU A 221 -12.61 -6.19 -16.98
C LEU A 221 -12.58 -4.69 -17.30
N LYS A 222 -13.57 -4.19 -18.06
CA LYS A 222 -13.73 -2.74 -18.29
C LYS A 222 -13.88 -1.98 -16.98
N ASP A 223 -14.76 -2.45 -16.11
CA ASP A 223 -15.04 -1.82 -14.82
C ASP A 223 -13.80 -1.87 -13.91
N ASP A 224 -13.09 -2.99 -13.88
CA ASP A 224 -11.84 -3.15 -13.16
C ASP A 224 -10.76 -2.17 -13.66
N LEU A 225 -10.59 -2.04 -14.98
CA LEU A 225 -9.63 -1.11 -15.59
C LEU A 225 -9.98 0.35 -15.29
N HIS A 226 -11.26 0.74 -15.37
CA HIS A 226 -11.71 2.09 -15.02
C HIS A 226 -11.48 2.38 -13.52
N SER A 227 -11.79 1.42 -12.67
CA SER A 227 -11.55 1.51 -11.23
C SER A 227 -10.07 1.69 -10.91
N PHE A 228 -9.20 0.94 -11.60
CA PHE A 228 -7.76 1.03 -11.46
C PHE A 228 -7.19 2.36 -12.00
N ARG A 229 -7.70 2.83 -13.13
CA ARG A 229 -7.39 4.18 -13.66
C ARG A 229 -7.77 5.28 -12.68
N GLY A 230 -8.90 5.14 -11.99
CA GLY A 230 -9.31 6.07 -10.92
C GLY A 230 -8.25 6.19 -9.83
N ALA A 231 -7.63 5.08 -9.44
CA ALA A 231 -6.53 5.07 -8.46
C ALA A 231 -5.31 5.85 -8.98
N ARG A 232 -4.95 5.73 -10.27
CA ARG A 232 -3.87 6.53 -10.89
C ARG A 232 -4.11 8.03 -10.73
N ASN A 233 -5.30 8.51 -11.05
CA ASN A 233 -5.61 9.93 -10.94
C ASN A 233 -5.42 10.46 -9.52
N LEU A 234 -5.76 9.66 -8.49
CA LEU A 234 -5.58 10.02 -7.09
C LEU A 234 -4.10 9.96 -6.64
N VAL A 235 -3.29 9.17 -7.32
CA VAL A 235 -1.85 9.07 -7.08
C VAL A 235 -1.11 10.24 -7.74
N ASP A 236 -1.42 10.57 -8.98
CA ASP A 236 -0.75 11.63 -9.75
C ASP A 236 -1.18 13.04 -9.34
N HIS A 237 -2.44 13.20 -8.94
CA HIS A 237 -3.00 14.48 -8.52
C HIS A 237 -3.37 14.42 -7.03
N PRO A 238 -2.50 14.89 -6.12
CA PRO A 238 -2.87 15.01 -4.71
C PRO A 238 -4.10 15.90 -4.59
N ALA A 239 -5.08 15.41 -3.84
CA ALA A 239 -6.35 16.11 -3.66
C ALA A 239 -6.13 17.57 -3.25
N THR A 240 -6.40 18.48 -4.16
CA THR A 240 -6.30 19.94 -3.94
C THR A 240 -7.56 20.53 -3.31
N SER A 241 -8.66 19.76 -3.30
CA SER A 241 -9.92 20.18 -2.72
C SER A 241 -10.44 19.18 -1.67
N ARG A 242 -11.24 19.69 -0.71
CA ARG A 242 -11.91 18.85 0.31
C ARG A 242 -12.89 17.81 -0.28
N SER A 243 -13.30 17.98 -1.53
CA SER A 243 -14.27 17.12 -2.20
C SER A 243 -13.66 15.87 -2.86
N GLN A 244 -12.33 15.79 -3.03
CA GLN A 244 -11.69 14.60 -3.56
C GLN A 244 -11.39 13.62 -2.41
N SER A 245 -12.08 12.48 -2.38
CA SER A 245 -11.79 11.43 -1.41
C SER A 245 -10.36 10.92 -1.60
N LYS A 246 -9.54 11.06 -0.56
CA LYS A 246 -8.21 10.43 -0.54
C LYS A 246 -8.38 8.93 -0.41
N LEU A 247 -7.65 8.16 -1.21
CA LEU A 247 -7.58 6.71 -1.00
C LEU A 247 -7.04 6.44 0.42
N THR A 248 -7.74 5.58 1.15
CA THR A 248 -7.23 5.05 2.42
C THR A 248 -6.07 4.09 2.14
N GLN A 249 -5.25 3.80 3.14
CA GLN A 249 -4.15 2.83 3.02
C GLN A 249 -4.66 1.46 2.56
N MET A 250 -5.85 1.09 3.02
CA MET A 250 -6.53 -0.14 2.62
C MET A 250 -6.86 -0.16 1.14
N GLN A 251 -7.46 0.92 0.64
CA GLN A 251 -7.77 1.06 -0.79
C GLN A 251 -6.50 1.06 -1.66
N PHE A 252 -5.40 1.64 -1.18
CA PHE A 252 -4.10 1.52 -1.85
C PHE A 252 -3.65 0.05 -1.98
N ALA A 253 -3.75 -0.72 -0.90
CA ALA A 253 -3.37 -2.13 -0.90
C ALA A 253 -4.29 -2.97 -1.79
N GLU A 254 -5.60 -2.75 -1.73
CA GLU A 254 -6.60 -3.41 -2.59
C GLU A 254 -6.32 -3.14 -4.08
N ARG A 255 -6.05 -1.88 -4.44
CA ARG A 255 -5.70 -1.52 -5.82
C ARG A 255 -4.38 -2.15 -6.24
N MET A 256 -3.38 -2.14 -5.36
CA MET A 256 -2.11 -2.77 -5.67
C MET A 256 -2.22 -4.29 -5.87
N MET A 257 -3.08 -4.99 -5.11
CA MET A 257 -3.36 -6.41 -5.33
C MET A 257 -4.09 -6.69 -6.66
N GLN A 258 -4.93 -5.76 -7.11
CA GLN A 258 -5.64 -5.86 -8.38
C GLN A 258 -4.68 -5.76 -9.59
N GLY A 259 -3.63 -4.94 -9.48
CA GLY A 259 -2.70 -4.66 -10.59
C GLY A 259 -2.10 -5.89 -11.26
N PRO A 260 -1.44 -6.82 -10.52
CA PRO A 260 -0.87 -8.04 -11.11
C PRO A 260 -1.89 -8.93 -11.84
N ARG A 261 -3.14 -8.98 -11.35
CA ARG A 261 -4.23 -9.71 -12.01
C ARG A 261 -4.59 -9.07 -13.35
N LEU A 262 -4.73 -7.73 -13.38
CA LEU A 262 -5.00 -6.98 -14.62
C LEU A 262 -3.87 -7.18 -15.64
N VAL A 263 -2.61 -7.18 -15.20
CA VAL A 263 -1.45 -7.47 -16.05
C VAL A 263 -1.57 -8.87 -16.67
N ALA A 264 -1.86 -9.90 -15.86
CA ALA A 264 -2.00 -11.27 -16.35
C ALA A 264 -3.16 -11.43 -17.34
N GLU A 265 -4.28 -10.77 -17.07
CA GLU A 265 -5.47 -10.79 -17.93
C GLU A 265 -5.20 -10.11 -19.29
N LEU A 266 -4.62 -8.91 -19.28
CA LEU A 266 -4.24 -8.19 -20.49
C LEU A 266 -3.22 -8.96 -21.34
N LEU A 267 -2.25 -9.62 -20.70
CA LEU A 267 -1.31 -10.52 -21.41
C LEU A 267 -1.99 -11.73 -22.03
N SER A 268 -3.03 -12.26 -21.39
CA SER A 268 -3.86 -13.33 -21.96
C SER A 268 -4.63 -12.84 -23.19
N LEU A 269 -5.27 -11.66 -23.09
CA LEU A 269 -5.99 -11.04 -24.20
C LEU A 269 -5.06 -10.81 -25.40
N LYS A 270 -3.86 -10.28 -25.17
CA LYS A 270 -2.85 -10.10 -26.22
C LYS A 270 -2.56 -11.39 -26.99
N ARG A 271 -2.42 -12.52 -26.27
CA ARG A 271 -2.16 -13.83 -26.90
C ARG A 271 -3.33 -14.29 -27.77
N ASN A 272 -4.55 -13.95 -27.40
CA ASN A 272 -5.77 -14.35 -28.08
C ASN A 272 -6.14 -13.43 -29.28
N ILE A 273 -5.41 -12.32 -29.47
CA ILE A 273 -5.57 -11.42 -30.63
C ILE A 273 -4.88 -11.99 -31.91
N ARG A 274 -4.16 -13.09 -31.78
CA ARG A 274 -3.45 -13.75 -32.90
C ARG A 274 -4.33 -14.10 -34.09
#